data_a1e0bc59161aefcfa182dd25aadc62c3
#
_entry.id   a1e0bc59161aefcfa182dd25aadc62c3
#
_cell.length_a   1.000
_cell.length_b   1.000
_cell.length_c   1.000
_cell.angle_alpha   90.00
_cell.angle_beta   90.00
_cell.angle_gamma   90.00
#
_symmetry.space_group_name_H-M   'P 1'
#
loop_
_entity.id
_entity.type
_entity.pdbx_description
1 polymer ?
#
loop_
_entity_poly.entity_id
_entity_poly.type
_entity_poly.pdbx_seq_one_letter_code
_entity_poly.pdbx_strand_id
1 'polypeptide(L)'
;MQSRQRLAGLLVLGIVVAAGHAPPTSGQASERVRPADLHPETGNRFPPIRRDALNEAEKKLYDTRGVTDGFGPAALRLYSPPVAESMTAVNDYLRRKSGLEPRLVELAILVTAREMDAEYVWTSHEPAARKAGLEQSIIDTVKFRRDTSALGEEERVIVELGRGAIGKHKVDSETFARAVKLFGHQGVVNIASLIGDYAATAILLNVADQHVRNVSLLPVP
;
A
#
# COMPACT_ATOMS: atom_id res chain seq x y z
N MET A 1 26.99 41.55 -74.60
CA MET A 1 27.62 40.27 -74.23
C MET A 1 27.16 39.91 -72.87
N GLN A 2 26.17 39.04 -72.76
CA GLN A 2 25.58 38.55 -71.51
C GLN A 2 25.76 37.05 -71.43
N SER A 3 26.56 36.60 -70.44
CA SER A 3 26.76 35.17 -70.15
C SER A 3 25.67 34.71 -69.18
N ARG A 4 24.88 33.74 -69.64
CA ARG A 4 23.86 33.07 -68.82
C ARG A 4 24.52 31.92 -68.03
N GLN A 5 24.53 32.08 -66.69
CA GLN A 5 24.85 30.95 -65.77
C GLN A 5 23.59 30.12 -65.50
N ARG A 6 23.66 28.83 -65.78
CA ARG A 6 22.63 27.85 -65.44
C ARG A 6 22.87 27.33 -64.03
N LEU A 7 21.92 27.58 -63.09
CA LEU A 7 21.88 26.91 -61.81
C LEU A 7 21.33 25.48 -61.98
N ALA A 8 22.11 24.51 -61.62
CA ALA A 8 21.65 23.12 -61.46
C ALA A 8 21.06 22.95 -60.06
N GLY A 9 19.77 22.66 -59.99
CA GLY A 9 19.13 22.36 -58.71
C GLY A 9 19.38 20.91 -58.30
N LEU A 10 19.98 20.74 -57.13
CA LEU A 10 20.17 19.44 -56.50
C LEU A 10 18.92 19.09 -55.68
N LEU A 11 18.19 18.08 -56.15
CA LEU A 11 17.02 17.54 -55.41
C LEU A 11 17.56 16.59 -54.33
N VAL A 12 17.50 17.01 -53.05
CA VAL A 12 17.82 16.14 -51.91
C VAL A 12 16.53 15.39 -51.52
N LEU A 13 16.47 14.11 -51.83
CA LEU A 13 15.40 13.21 -51.39
C LEU A 13 15.60 12.86 -49.91
N GLY A 14 14.81 13.52 -49.01
CA GLY A 14 14.83 13.20 -47.61
C GLY A 14 14.13 11.89 -47.31
N ILE A 15 14.86 10.87 -46.92
CA ILE A 15 14.27 9.62 -46.39
C ILE A 15 13.80 9.89 -44.97
N VAL A 16 12.48 9.96 -44.74
CA VAL A 16 11.89 9.98 -43.39
C VAL A 16 11.92 8.54 -42.88
N VAL A 17 12.85 8.26 -41.97
CA VAL A 17 12.85 7.00 -41.20
C VAL A 17 11.82 7.18 -40.10
N ALA A 18 10.65 6.55 -40.27
CA ALA A 18 9.65 6.42 -39.20
C ALA A 18 10.22 5.52 -38.10
N ALA A 19 10.64 6.11 -36.98
CA ALA A 19 10.99 5.38 -35.78
C ALA A 19 9.71 4.74 -35.23
N GLY A 20 9.50 3.47 -35.53
CA GLY A 20 8.45 2.66 -34.92
C GLY A 20 8.71 2.56 -33.41
N HIS A 21 7.84 3.15 -32.62
CA HIS A 21 7.80 2.90 -31.18
C HIS A 21 7.30 1.47 -30.98
N ALA A 22 8.23 0.57 -30.59
CA ALA A 22 7.84 -0.73 -30.08
C ALA A 22 7.03 -0.52 -28.79
N PRO A 23 5.91 -1.26 -28.57
CA PRO A 23 5.20 -1.20 -27.31
C PRO A 23 6.13 -1.65 -26.18
N PRO A 24 6.02 -1.08 -24.97
CA PRO A 24 6.82 -1.51 -23.85
C PRO A 24 6.58 -2.99 -23.62
N THR A 25 7.63 -3.79 -23.72
CA THR A 25 7.65 -5.19 -23.34
C THR A 25 7.14 -5.29 -21.91
N SER A 26 6.13 -6.16 -21.70
CA SER A 26 5.63 -6.54 -20.38
C SER A 26 6.81 -6.72 -19.42
N GLY A 27 6.88 -5.82 -18.41
CA GLY A 27 7.97 -5.84 -17.43
C GLY A 27 8.04 -7.23 -16.80
N GLN A 28 9.13 -7.93 -17.07
CA GLN A 28 9.53 -9.05 -16.26
C GLN A 28 9.69 -8.51 -14.84
N ALA A 29 8.86 -9.00 -13.92
CA ALA A 29 9.10 -8.77 -12.52
C ALA A 29 10.55 -9.19 -12.25
N SER A 30 11.40 -8.26 -11.85
CA SER A 30 12.79 -8.55 -11.53
C SER A 30 12.75 -9.66 -10.47
N GLU A 31 13.38 -10.79 -10.78
CA GLU A 31 13.45 -11.90 -9.83
C GLU A 31 14.17 -11.38 -8.59
N ARG A 32 13.41 -11.13 -7.53
CA ARG A 32 13.98 -10.59 -6.30
C ARG A 32 14.96 -11.63 -5.75
N VAL A 33 16.22 -11.24 -5.62
CA VAL A 33 17.23 -12.08 -4.96
C VAL A 33 16.73 -12.32 -3.53
N ARG A 34 16.40 -13.57 -3.22
CA ARG A 34 15.95 -13.94 -1.87
C ARG A 34 17.11 -13.85 -0.90
N PRO A 35 16.98 -13.13 0.24
CA PRO A 35 17.99 -13.12 1.28
C PRO A 35 18.30 -14.53 1.79
N ALA A 36 19.56 -14.77 2.18
CA ALA A 36 19.99 -16.06 2.67
C ALA A 36 19.51 -16.37 4.12
N ASP A 37 18.99 -15.37 4.81
CA ASP A 37 18.52 -15.44 6.21
C ASP A 37 17.01 -15.73 6.34
N LEU A 38 16.34 -16.11 5.25
CA LEU A 38 14.93 -16.48 5.30
C LEU A 38 14.74 -17.90 5.84
N HIS A 39 13.80 -18.03 6.79
CA HIS A 39 13.43 -19.36 7.31
C HIS A 39 12.64 -20.14 6.25
N PRO A 40 13.00 -21.41 5.96
CA PRO A 40 12.42 -22.16 4.84
C PRO A 40 10.91 -22.44 4.98
N GLU A 41 10.41 -22.56 6.22
CA GLU A 41 8.99 -22.84 6.46
C GLU A 41 8.10 -21.60 6.35
N THR A 42 8.56 -20.46 6.84
CA THR A 42 7.76 -19.23 6.84
C THR A 42 7.98 -18.38 5.60
N GLY A 43 9.14 -18.51 4.95
CA GLY A 43 9.54 -17.66 3.83
C GLY A 43 9.83 -16.21 4.25
N ASN A 44 10.01 -15.95 5.55
CA ASN A 44 10.47 -14.68 6.13
C ASN A 44 11.62 -14.94 7.10
N ARG A 45 12.14 -13.92 7.77
CA ARG A 45 13.30 -14.03 8.70
C ARG A 45 12.99 -14.73 10.01
N PHE A 46 11.72 -14.94 10.34
CA PHE A 46 11.32 -15.53 11.63
C PHE A 46 10.99 -17.02 11.46
N PRO A 47 11.40 -17.90 12.40
CA PRO A 47 10.96 -19.30 12.39
C PRO A 47 9.44 -19.40 12.64
N PRO A 48 8.79 -20.54 12.35
CA PRO A 48 7.38 -20.70 12.62
C PRO A 48 7.09 -20.77 14.12
N ILE A 49 6.05 -20.04 14.56
CA ILE A 49 5.54 -20.21 15.91
C ILE A 49 4.70 -21.48 15.96
N ARG A 50 5.05 -22.37 16.87
CA ARG A 50 4.34 -23.63 17.11
C ARG A 50 3.34 -23.43 18.25
N ARG A 51 2.06 -23.71 17.96
CA ARG A 51 0.97 -23.53 18.93
C ARG A 51 1.19 -24.31 20.24
N ASP A 52 1.74 -25.52 20.15
CA ASP A 52 2.05 -26.39 21.30
C ASP A 52 3.14 -25.85 22.22
N ALA A 53 4.03 -24.99 21.71
CA ALA A 53 5.06 -24.29 22.49
C ALA A 53 4.55 -23.03 23.22
N LEU A 54 3.30 -22.63 22.97
CA LEU A 54 2.71 -21.41 23.54
C LEU A 54 2.02 -21.70 24.88
N ASN A 55 1.99 -20.69 25.78
CA ASN A 55 1.15 -20.73 26.96
C ASN A 55 -0.34 -20.51 26.61
N GLU A 56 -1.26 -20.67 27.55
CA GLU A 56 -2.71 -20.62 27.28
C GLU A 56 -3.19 -19.25 26.78
N ALA A 57 -2.61 -18.14 27.25
CA ALA A 57 -2.96 -16.80 26.79
C ALA A 57 -2.50 -16.57 25.33
N GLU A 58 -1.29 -17.02 25.02
CA GLU A 58 -0.72 -16.97 23.68
C GLU A 58 -1.47 -17.89 22.70
N LYS A 59 -1.86 -19.09 23.13
CA LYS A 59 -2.73 -19.99 22.35
C LYS A 59 -4.05 -19.32 21.98
N LYS A 60 -4.65 -18.60 22.93
CA LYS A 60 -5.87 -17.85 22.69
C LYS A 60 -5.69 -16.78 21.61
N LEU A 61 -4.58 -16.03 21.66
CA LEU A 61 -4.24 -15.04 20.61
C LEU A 61 -4.01 -15.73 19.27
N TYR A 62 -3.24 -16.81 19.25
CA TYR A 62 -2.96 -17.63 18.07
C TYR A 62 -4.26 -18.07 17.38
N ASP A 63 -5.17 -18.69 18.15
CA ASP A 63 -6.44 -19.21 17.64
C ASP A 63 -7.38 -18.10 17.17
N THR A 64 -7.52 -17.02 17.96
CA THR A 64 -8.40 -15.89 17.65
C THR A 64 -7.96 -15.17 16.37
N ARG A 65 -6.67 -15.17 16.07
CA ARG A 65 -6.11 -14.52 14.87
C ARG A 65 -6.01 -15.43 13.66
N GLY A 66 -6.38 -16.70 13.80
CA GLY A 66 -6.31 -17.68 12.70
C GLY A 66 -4.89 -17.89 12.19
N VAL A 67 -3.90 -17.79 13.07
CA VAL A 67 -2.51 -18.08 12.72
C VAL A 67 -2.38 -19.57 12.51
N THR A 68 -1.91 -19.99 11.35
CA THR A 68 -1.81 -21.41 11.00
C THR A 68 -0.40 -21.85 10.65
N ASP A 69 0.39 -20.96 10.06
CA ASP A 69 1.65 -21.30 9.40
C ASP A 69 2.79 -20.30 9.67
N GLY A 70 2.64 -19.45 10.67
CA GLY A 70 3.64 -18.44 11.01
C GLY A 70 3.76 -17.30 9.98
N PHE A 71 2.79 -17.18 9.07
CA PHE A 71 2.81 -16.20 7.99
C PHE A 71 1.97 -14.96 8.31
N GLY A 72 2.52 -13.80 7.99
CA GLY A 72 1.83 -12.52 8.10
C GLY A 72 1.96 -11.84 9.46
N PRO A 73 1.44 -10.60 9.58
CA PRO A 73 1.72 -9.73 10.73
C PRO A 73 1.14 -10.25 12.04
N ALA A 74 0.06 -11.01 12.01
CA ALA A 74 -0.52 -11.61 13.22
C ALA A 74 0.44 -12.65 13.84
N ALA A 75 1.03 -13.52 13.00
CA ALA A 75 2.02 -14.48 13.42
C ALA A 75 3.30 -13.81 13.94
N LEU A 76 3.81 -12.82 13.21
CA LEU A 76 5.01 -12.07 13.60
C LEU A 76 4.85 -11.38 14.97
N ARG A 77 3.68 -10.82 15.25
CA ARG A 77 3.42 -10.16 16.54
C ARG A 77 3.42 -11.12 17.72
N LEU A 78 3.14 -12.41 17.53
CA LEU A 78 3.16 -13.40 18.60
C LEU A 78 4.55 -13.64 19.20
N TYR A 79 5.63 -13.21 18.53
CA TYR A 79 6.96 -13.17 19.15
C TYR A 79 7.06 -12.17 20.31
N SER A 80 6.10 -11.25 20.43
CA SER A 80 5.95 -10.34 21.56
C SER A 80 4.46 -10.31 21.96
N PRO A 81 4.01 -11.23 22.83
CA PRO A 81 2.61 -11.33 23.21
C PRO A 81 1.98 -10.02 23.72
N PRO A 82 2.68 -9.18 24.51
CA PRO A 82 2.14 -7.89 24.92
C PRO A 82 1.89 -6.94 23.72
N VAL A 83 2.76 -6.95 22.71
CA VAL A 83 2.57 -6.19 21.47
C VAL A 83 1.39 -6.75 20.67
N ALA A 84 1.32 -8.09 20.55
CA ALA A 84 0.22 -8.75 19.85
C ALA A 84 -1.14 -8.38 20.46
N GLU A 85 -1.26 -8.42 21.77
CA GLU A 85 -2.49 -8.08 22.50
C GLU A 85 -2.88 -6.61 22.29
N SER A 86 -1.96 -5.69 22.54
CA SER A 86 -2.20 -4.24 22.44
C SER A 86 -2.56 -3.81 21.03
N MET A 87 -1.78 -4.24 20.02
CA MET A 87 -2.04 -3.90 18.62
C MET A 87 -3.33 -4.55 18.13
N THR A 88 -3.69 -5.73 18.62
CA THR A 88 -4.98 -6.37 18.33
C THR A 88 -6.13 -5.52 18.84
N ALA A 89 -6.07 -5.06 20.09
CA ALA A 89 -7.13 -4.23 20.68
C ALA A 89 -7.31 -2.91 19.92
N VAL A 90 -6.20 -2.24 19.59
CA VAL A 90 -6.22 -1.01 18.78
C VAL A 90 -6.82 -1.25 17.41
N ASN A 91 -6.34 -2.27 16.68
CA ASN A 91 -6.83 -2.60 15.34
C ASN A 91 -8.32 -2.94 15.34
N ASP A 92 -8.80 -3.74 16.32
CA ASP A 92 -10.21 -4.12 16.42
C ASP A 92 -11.11 -2.91 16.72
N TYR A 93 -10.66 -1.98 17.55
CA TYR A 93 -11.38 -0.73 17.79
C TYR A 93 -11.43 0.11 16.50
N LEU A 94 -10.30 0.41 15.89
CA LEU A 94 -10.21 1.30 14.75
C LEU A 94 -10.99 0.79 13.53
N ARG A 95 -10.97 -0.51 13.28
CA ARG A 95 -11.65 -1.09 12.12
C ARG A 95 -13.14 -1.35 12.31
N ARG A 96 -13.61 -1.56 13.56
CA ARG A 96 -14.98 -2.06 13.80
C ARG A 96 -15.80 -1.20 14.73
N LYS A 97 -15.18 -0.33 15.54
CA LYS A 97 -15.85 0.41 16.62
C LYS A 97 -15.58 1.91 16.59
N SER A 98 -14.75 2.37 15.68
CA SER A 98 -14.36 3.79 15.56
C SER A 98 -15.48 4.69 15.02
N GLY A 99 -16.53 4.13 14.45
CA GLY A 99 -17.59 4.88 13.78
C GLY A 99 -17.31 5.23 12.32
N LEU A 100 -16.11 4.92 11.81
CA LEU A 100 -15.82 5.10 10.38
C LEU A 100 -16.54 4.02 9.55
N GLU A 101 -17.05 4.42 8.39
CA GLU A 101 -17.63 3.47 7.45
C GLU A 101 -16.57 2.46 6.97
N PRO A 102 -16.93 1.18 6.79
CA PRO A 102 -15.97 0.14 6.39
C PRO A 102 -15.19 0.48 5.12
N ARG A 103 -15.82 1.13 4.12
CA ARG A 103 -15.14 1.55 2.89
C ARG A 103 -14.05 2.59 3.15
N LEU A 104 -14.28 3.52 4.10
CA LEU A 104 -13.31 4.56 4.47
C LEU A 104 -12.18 4.00 5.34
N VAL A 105 -12.47 3.00 6.17
CA VAL A 105 -11.45 2.23 6.90
C VAL A 105 -10.49 1.56 5.91
N GLU A 106 -11.01 0.82 4.94
CA GLU A 106 -10.18 0.14 3.94
C GLU A 106 -9.43 1.16 3.05
N LEU A 107 -10.04 2.30 2.73
CA LEU A 107 -9.35 3.38 2.01
C LEU A 107 -8.13 3.90 2.77
N ALA A 108 -8.25 4.20 4.06
CA ALA A 108 -7.13 4.64 4.89
C ALA A 108 -6.01 3.60 4.95
N ILE A 109 -6.37 2.30 5.01
CA ILE A 109 -5.42 1.19 4.95
C ILE A 109 -4.70 1.14 3.59
N LEU A 110 -5.43 1.25 2.48
CA LEU A 110 -4.84 1.23 1.14
C LEU A 110 -3.91 2.43 0.91
N VAL A 111 -4.30 3.63 1.37
CA VAL A 111 -3.43 4.82 1.30
C VAL A 111 -2.13 4.57 2.06
N THR A 112 -2.23 4.06 3.29
CA THR A 112 -1.05 3.71 4.09
C THR A 112 -0.17 2.68 3.38
N ALA A 113 -0.78 1.60 2.87
CA ALA A 113 -0.07 0.56 2.15
C ALA A 113 0.66 1.12 0.92
N ARG A 114 0.04 2.06 0.18
CA ARG A 114 0.65 2.68 -1.00
C ARG A 114 1.78 3.65 -0.65
N GLU A 115 1.61 4.47 0.38
CA GLU A 115 2.65 5.42 0.78
C GLU A 115 3.85 4.74 1.46
N MET A 116 3.66 3.53 2.00
CA MET A 116 4.71 2.67 2.56
C MET A 116 5.25 1.62 1.56
N ASP A 117 4.74 1.58 0.32
CA ASP A 117 4.99 0.55 -0.69
C ASP A 117 4.85 -0.88 -0.12
N ALA A 118 3.88 -1.06 0.80
CA ALA A 118 3.64 -2.29 1.54
C ALA A 118 2.76 -3.27 0.73
N GLU A 119 3.38 -4.04 -0.17
CA GLU A 119 2.68 -4.96 -1.07
C GLU A 119 1.80 -5.98 -0.36
N TYR A 120 2.25 -6.50 0.80
CA TYR A 120 1.49 -7.47 1.59
C TYR A 120 0.18 -6.87 2.10
N VAL A 121 0.25 -5.67 2.69
CA VAL A 121 -0.92 -4.95 3.21
C VAL A 121 -1.87 -4.63 2.07
N TRP A 122 -1.36 -4.08 0.97
CA TRP A 122 -2.17 -3.76 -0.21
C TRP A 122 -2.91 -4.99 -0.74
N THR A 123 -2.18 -6.07 -1.01
CA THR A 123 -2.73 -7.29 -1.62
C THR A 123 -3.79 -7.94 -0.74
N SER A 124 -3.64 -7.82 0.59
CA SER A 124 -4.62 -8.32 1.54
C SER A 124 -5.87 -7.44 1.62
N HIS A 125 -5.75 -6.13 1.44
CA HIS A 125 -6.82 -5.17 1.69
C HIS A 125 -7.54 -4.67 0.43
N GLU A 126 -6.94 -4.73 -0.77
CA GLU A 126 -7.64 -4.34 -2.01
C GLU A 126 -8.94 -5.14 -2.24
N PRO A 127 -8.97 -6.49 -2.07
CA PRO A 127 -10.22 -7.26 -2.16
C PRO A 127 -11.24 -6.89 -1.05
N ALA A 128 -10.77 -6.60 0.16
CA ALA A 128 -11.61 -6.17 1.26
C ALA A 128 -12.24 -4.80 1.01
N ALA A 129 -11.49 -3.86 0.44
CA ALA A 129 -11.95 -2.53 0.04
C ALA A 129 -13.08 -2.61 -1.00
N ARG A 130 -12.92 -3.44 -2.04
CA ARG A 130 -13.97 -3.70 -3.03
C ARG A 130 -15.22 -4.30 -2.38
N LYS A 131 -15.04 -5.26 -1.49
CA LYS A 131 -16.15 -5.89 -0.74
C LYS A 131 -16.87 -4.89 0.17
N ALA A 132 -16.14 -3.92 0.73
CA ALA A 132 -16.70 -2.84 1.54
C ALA A 132 -17.41 -1.75 0.71
N GLY A 133 -17.42 -1.86 -0.64
CA GLY A 133 -18.07 -0.93 -1.53
C GLY A 133 -17.19 0.25 -1.99
N LEU A 134 -15.87 0.17 -1.81
CA LEU A 134 -14.97 1.19 -2.35
C LEU A 134 -14.85 1.02 -3.88
N GLU A 135 -15.13 2.09 -4.62
CA GLU A 135 -15.12 2.07 -6.08
C GLU A 135 -13.71 1.84 -6.65
N GLN A 136 -13.63 1.12 -7.76
CA GLN A 136 -12.36 0.82 -8.41
C GLN A 136 -11.59 2.08 -8.83
N SER A 137 -12.30 3.13 -9.25
CA SER A 137 -11.73 4.43 -9.61
C SER A 137 -10.95 5.08 -8.45
N ILE A 138 -11.47 4.94 -7.21
CA ILE A 138 -10.83 5.44 -5.99
C ILE A 138 -9.60 4.57 -5.66
N ILE A 139 -9.74 3.24 -5.72
CA ILE A 139 -8.62 2.31 -5.54
C ILE A 139 -7.48 2.63 -6.52
N ASP A 140 -7.81 2.84 -7.80
CA ASP A 140 -6.84 3.19 -8.84
C ASP A 140 -6.18 4.55 -8.60
N THR A 141 -6.94 5.53 -8.09
CA THR A 141 -6.39 6.85 -7.71
C THR A 141 -5.34 6.73 -6.63
N VAL A 142 -5.55 5.88 -5.63
CA VAL A 142 -4.55 5.59 -4.60
C VAL A 142 -3.40 4.79 -5.18
N LYS A 143 -3.69 3.68 -5.86
CA LYS A 143 -2.72 2.74 -6.43
C LYS A 143 -1.67 3.41 -7.32
N PHE A 144 -2.12 4.29 -8.18
CA PHE A 144 -1.29 4.98 -9.15
C PHE A 144 -0.92 6.41 -8.75
N ARG A 145 -1.15 6.79 -7.49
CA ARG A 145 -0.87 8.14 -6.93
C ARG A 145 -1.44 9.27 -7.81
N ARG A 146 -2.64 9.06 -8.38
CA ARG A 146 -3.30 10.06 -9.23
C ARG A 146 -3.76 11.28 -8.43
N ASP A 147 -4.13 12.34 -9.14
CA ASP A 147 -4.77 13.52 -8.56
C ASP A 147 -6.10 13.16 -7.88
N THR A 148 -6.41 13.86 -6.78
CA THR A 148 -7.57 13.58 -5.93
C THR A 148 -8.80 14.41 -6.25
N SER A 149 -8.73 15.34 -7.22
CA SER A 149 -9.79 16.31 -7.51
C SER A 149 -11.13 15.67 -7.92
N ALA A 150 -11.07 14.48 -8.52
CA ALA A 150 -12.27 13.73 -8.93
C ALA A 150 -12.89 12.88 -7.81
N LEU A 151 -12.27 12.81 -6.62
CA LEU A 151 -12.77 12.03 -5.49
C LEU A 151 -13.88 12.80 -4.74
N GLY A 152 -14.77 12.05 -4.10
CA GLY A 152 -15.66 12.59 -3.08
C GLY A 152 -14.89 13.23 -1.93
N GLU A 153 -15.53 14.11 -1.18
CA GLU A 153 -14.83 14.93 -0.18
C GLU A 153 -14.24 14.08 0.96
N GLU A 154 -14.95 13.04 1.41
CA GLU A 154 -14.47 12.14 2.47
C GLU A 154 -13.24 11.35 2.01
N GLU A 155 -13.33 10.76 0.81
CA GLU A 155 -12.24 9.98 0.21
C GLU A 155 -11.02 10.86 -0.06
N ARG A 156 -11.24 12.05 -0.59
CA ARG A 156 -10.17 13.02 -0.85
C ARG A 156 -9.41 13.35 0.43
N VAL A 157 -10.12 13.71 1.48
CA VAL A 157 -9.50 14.08 2.76
C VAL A 157 -8.71 12.93 3.36
N ILE A 158 -9.22 11.70 3.32
CA ILE A 158 -8.48 10.52 3.82
C ILE A 158 -7.21 10.27 3.01
N VAL A 159 -7.28 10.38 1.67
CA VAL A 159 -6.09 10.22 0.80
C VAL A 159 -5.06 11.30 1.08
N GLU A 160 -5.48 12.54 1.19
CA GLU A 160 -4.61 13.68 1.47
C GLU A 160 -3.98 13.61 2.87
N LEU A 161 -4.73 13.16 3.89
CA LEU A 161 -4.20 12.89 5.24
C LEU A 161 -3.07 11.85 5.20
N GLY A 162 -3.29 10.71 4.54
CA GLY A 162 -2.29 9.66 4.46
C GLY A 162 -1.04 10.08 3.68
N ARG A 163 -1.21 10.69 2.50
CA ARG A 163 -0.12 11.25 1.70
C ARG A 163 0.65 12.36 2.43
N GLY A 164 -0.08 13.21 3.18
CA GLY A 164 0.53 14.23 4.00
C GLY A 164 1.33 13.66 5.16
N ALA A 165 0.71 12.78 5.94
CA ALA A 165 1.32 12.23 7.15
C ALA A 165 2.53 11.33 6.87
N ILE A 166 2.44 10.44 5.87
CA ILE A 166 3.51 9.49 5.54
C ILE A 166 4.45 10.06 4.48
N GLY A 167 3.93 10.47 3.32
CA GLY A 167 4.76 10.84 2.19
C GLY A 167 5.46 12.18 2.35
N LYS A 168 4.78 13.19 2.92
CA LYS A 168 5.33 14.54 3.12
C LYS A 168 5.75 14.83 4.56
N HIS A 169 5.46 13.93 5.50
CA HIS A 169 5.67 14.09 6.95
C HIS A 169 5.01 15.36 7.53
N LYS A 170 3.98 15.87 6.86
CA LYS A 170 3.23 17.05 7.27
C LYS A 170 1.88 17.09 6.57
N VAL A 171 0.82 17.28 7.35
CA VAL A 171 -0.53 17.61 6.87
C VAL A 171 -0.69 19.14 6.87
N ASP A 172 -1.19 19.70 5.77
CA ASP A 172 -1.46 21.13 5.70
C ASP A 172 -2.73 21.52 6.48
N SER A 173 -2.85 22.80 6.81
CA SER A 173 -3.95 23.31 7.65
C SER A 173 -5.32 23.20 6.97
N GLU A 174 -5.39 23.27 5.66
CA GLU A 174 -6.64 23.17 4.91
C GLU A 174 -7.17 21.73 4.94
N THR A 175 -6.32 20.74 4.64
CA THR A 175 -6.66 19.32 4.76
C THR A 175 -7.09 18.96 6.19
N PHE A 176 -6.36 19.45 7.20
CA PHE A 176 -6.73 19.26 8.61
C PHE A 176 -8.10 19.85 8.94
N ALA A 177 -8.37 21.09 8.52
CA ALA A 177 -9.65 21.75 8.80
C ALA A 177 -10.83 21.01 8.14
N ARG A 178 -10.68 20.53 6.91
CA ARG A 178 -11.67 19.69 6.21
C ARG A 178 -11.90 18.36 6.94
N ALA A 179 -10.83 17.72 7.39
CA ALA A 179 -10.92 16.47 8.14
C ALA A 179 -11.71 16.66 9.45
N VAL A 180 -11.45 17.73 10.21
CA VAL A 180 -12.19 18.05 11.43
C VAL A 180 -13.67 18.34 11.12
N LYS A 181 -13.94 19.06 10.03
CA LYS A 181 -15.32 19.35 9.61
C LYS A 181 -16.11 18.07 9.28
N LEU A 182 -15.51 17.09 8.63
CA LEU A 182 -16.15 15.84 8.19
C LEU A 182 -16.26 14.81 9.32
N PHE A 183 -15.19 14.62 10.07
CA PHE A 183 -15.05 13.50 11.00
C PHE A 183 -14.97 13.90 12.47
N GLY A 184 -14.93 15.21 12.76
CA GLY A 184 -14.66 15.71 14.11
C GLY A 184 -13.22 15.39 14.57
N HIS A 185 -12.83 15.91 15.73
CA HIS A 185 -11.50 15.65 16.29
C HIS A 185 -11.26 14.18 16.60
N GLN A 186 -12.27 13.47 17.14
CA GLN A 186 -12.16 12.03 17.41
C GLN A 186 -11.94 11.22 16.11
N GLY A 187 -12.71 11.54 15.05
CA GLY A 187 -12.54 10.87 13.75
C GLY A 187 -11.17 11.09 13.15
N VAL A 188 -10.64 12.32 13.25
CA VAL A 188 -9.26 12.62 12.80
C VAL A 188 -8.23 11.80 13.57
N VAL A 189 -8.36 11.68 14.91
CA VAL A 189 -7.49 10.84 15.73
C VAL A 189 -7.63 9.37 15.34
N ASN A 190 -8.85 8.87 15.11
CA ASN A 190 -9.08 7.49 14.69
C ASN A 190 -8.44 7.19 13.32
N ILE A 191 -8.60 8.09 12.33
CA ILE A 191 -7.99 7.95 11.00
C ILE A 191 -6.47 7.97 11.11
N ALA A 192 -5.89 8.93 11.82
CA ALA A 192 -4.45 9.03 12.02
C ALA A 192 -3.88 7.80 12.75
N SER A 193 -4.59 7.30 13.77
CA SER A 193 -4.21 6.08 14.50
C SER A 193 -4.29 4.84 13.62
N LEU A 194 -5.29 4.74 12.73
CA LEU A 194 -5.42 3.64 11.77
C LEU A 194 -4.25 3.65 10.77
N ILE A 195 -3.91 4.82 10.24
CA ILE A 195 -2.73 5.01 9.37
C ILE A 195 -1.46 4.58 10.13
N GLY A 196 -1.29 4.99 11.39
CA GLY A 196 -0.16 4.60 12.22
C GLY A 196 -0.07 3.10 12.50
N ASP A 197 -1.18 2.43 12.79
CA ASP A 197 -1.25 0.98 13.02
C ASP A 197 -0.81 0.18 11.78
N TYR A 198 -1.27 0.62 10.60
CA TYR A 198 -0.88 -0.03 9.35
C TYR A 198 0.53 0.36 8.88
N ALA A 199 1.03 1.54 9.21
CA ALA A 199 2.43 1.88 9.03
C ALA A 199 3.34 1.01 9.91
N ALA A 200 3.00 0.81 11.19
CA ALA A 200 3.72 -0.11 12.07
C ALA A 200 3.66 -1.56 11.54
N THR A 201 2.54 -1.98 10.97
CA THR A 201 2.39 -3.28 10.31
C THR A 201 3.33 -3.41 9.11
N ALA A 202 3.39 -2.40 8.24
CA ALA A 202 4.29 -2.37 7.08
C ALA A 202 5.76 -2.44 7.51
N ILE A 203 6.16 -1.69 8.54
CA ILE A 203 7.51 -1.73 9.10
C ILE A 203 7.86 -3.14 9.61
N LEU A 204 6.97 -3.78 10.36
CA LEU A 204 7.18 -5.14 10.86
C LEU A 204 7.38 -6.14 9.71
N LEU A 205 6.56 -6.06 8.68
CA LEU A 205 6.66 -6.92 7.49
C LEU A 205 7.98 -6.69 6.75
N ASN A 206 8.42 -5.44 6.61
CA ASN A 206 9.71 -5.09 6.00
C ASN A 206 10.90 -5.62 6.82
N VAL A 207 10.86 -5.49 8.16
CA VAL A 207 11.89 -6.05 9.04
C VAL A 207 11.97 -7.56 8.91
N ALA A 208 10.81 -8.23 8.80
CA ALA A 208 10.72 -9.67 8.63
C ALA A 208 11.05 -10.16 7.21
N ASP A 209 11.18 -9.25 6.24
CA ASP A 209 11.25 -9.56 4.80
C ASP A 209 10.07 -10.43 4.35
N GLN A 210 8.87 -10.06 4.82
CA GLN A 210 7.65 -10.80 4.57
C GLN A 210 6.97 -10.31 3.29
N HIS A 211 7.06 -11.09 2.24
CA HIS A 211 6.39 -10.84 0.95
C HIS A 211 5.07 -11.61 0.83
N VAL A 212 4.27 -11.26 -0.17
CA VAL A 212 3.09 -12.06 -0.54
C VAL A 212 3.51 -13.39 -1.14
N ARG A 213 2.72 -14.44 -0.90
CA ARG A 213 2.96 -15.77 -1.50
C ARG A 213 2.48 -15.84 -2.96
N ASN A 214 1.54 -14.99 -3.32
CA ASN A 214 0.94 -14.92 -4.64
C ASN A 214 1.43 -13.66 -5.37
N VAL A 215 0.87 -13.40 -6.55
CA VAL A 215 1.15 -12.17 -7.31
C VAL A 215 0.75 -10.95 -6.49
N SER A 216 1.66 -9.99 -6.35
CA SER A 216 1.36 -8.70 -5.72
C SER A 216 0.36 -7.92 -6.56
N LEU A 217 -0.66 -7.36 -5.88
CA LEU A 217 -1.63 -6.46 -6.50
C LEU A 217 -1.13 -5.00 -6.55
N LEU A 218 -0.04 -4.69 -5.84
CA LEU A 218 0.57 -3.36 -5.84
C LEU A 218 1.78 -3.35 -6.76
N PRO A 219 1.84 -2.44 -7.75
CA PRO A 219 3.07 -2.19 -8.48
C PRO A 219 4.05 -1.49 -7.53
N VAL A 220 5.04 -2.23 -7.08
CA VAL A 220 6.19 -1.69 -6.31
C VAL A 220 7.37 -1.49 -7.24
N PRO A 221 8.26 -0.52 -6.92
CA PRO A 221 9.46 -0.25 -7.73
C PRO A 221 10.36 -1.46 -7.89
#